data_b5714b3f4a3094af7f9698ece2d11ea1
#
_entry.id   b5714b3f4a3094af7f9698ece2d11ea1
#
_cell.length_a   1.000
_cell.length_b   1.000
_cell.length_c   1.000
_cell.angle_alpha   90.00
_cell.angle_beta   90.00
_cell.angle_gamma   90.00
#
_symmetry.space_group_name_H-M   'P 1'
#
loop_
_entity.id
_entity.type
_entity.pdbx_description
1 polymer ?
#
loop_
_entity_poly.entity_id
_entity_poly.type
_entity_poly.pdbx_seq_one_letter_code
_entity_poly.pdbx_strand_id
1 'polypeptide(L)'
;MTGILAGKVALVTGASSGIGEAAALALAEAGAAVALSARRAERLEGLVARIAAAGGRAVAIPGDVSSEADATAAVEETIARLGRIDILVNSAGVIQAGGVESLPLDEWRRVIDINLLGTLYTCKAAIGPMKAQGSGDIINISSTAGRRAAGIFGPYSTSKFGLTGLTEGLRQEVGGAGIRVSIVEPGATATEVAGGISDPTMRAAMSQHVAKDGAMQPEDIASAILFIAALPPRVNVSQMLIRPTIDTAAM
;
A
#
# COMPACT_ATOMS: atom_id res chain seq x y z
N MET A 1 -14.35 -22.97 8.27
CA MET A 1 -15.11 -22.15 7.28
C MET A 1 -14.10 -21.69 6.24
N THR A 2 -14.36 -21.90 4.96
CA THR A 2 -13.52 -21.33 3.91
C THR A 2 -13.70 -19.80 3.92
N GLY A 3 -12.63 -19.02 4.09
CA GLY A 3 -12.67 -17.56 4.11
C GLY A 3 -13.17 -16.98 2.79
N ILE A 4 -13.65 -15.72 2.81
CA ILE A 4 -14.22 -15.04 1.61
C ILE A 4 -13.18 -14.89 0.48
N LEU A 5 -11.88 -14.93 0.81
CA LEU A 5 -10.76 -14.87 -0.14
C LEU A 5 -10.06 -16.23 -0.33
N ALA A 6 -10.72 -17.34 0.03
CA ALA A 6 -10.15 -18.67 -0.14
C ALA A 6 -9.72 -18.93 -1.59
N GLY A 7 -8.51 -19.43 -1.79
CA GLY A 7 -7.92 -19.69 -3.11
C GLY A 7 -7.34 -18.46 -3.82
N LYS A 8 -7.44 -17.27 -3.22
CA LYS A 8 -6.82 -16.04 -3.71
C LYS A 8 -5.37 -15.91 -3.22
N VAL A 9 -4.56 -15.21 -3.99
CA VAL A 9 -3.16 -14.86 -3.65
C VAL A 9 -3.01 -13.34 -3.66
N ALA A 10 -2.51 -12.80 -2.57
CA ALA A 10 -2.25 -11.38 -2.43
C ALA A 10 -0.74 -11.10 -2.33
N LEU A 11 -0.25 -10.09 -3.03
CA LEU A 11 1.05 -9.46 -2.78
C LEU A 11 0.82 -8.13 -2.05
N VAL A 12 1.48 -7.95 -0.92
CA VAL A 12 1.43 -6.70 -0.14
C VAL A 12 2.83 -6.11 -0.06
N THR A 13 3.03 -4.91 -0.62
CA THR A 13 4.27 -4.15 -0.45
C THR A 13 4.22 -3.30 0.81
N GLY A 14 5.39 -3.00 1.40
CA GLY A 14 5.44 -2.30 2.69
C GLY A 14 4.90 -3.12 3.86
N ALA A 15 4.87 -4.45 3.73
CA ALA A 15 4.25 -5.37 4.69
C ALA A 15 4.95 -5.47 6.05
N SER A 16 6.10 -4.81 6.24
CA SER A 16 6.88 -4.91 7.49
C SER A 16 6.38 -4.03 8.63
N SER A 17 5.35 -3.21 8.44
CA SER A 17 4.73 -2.38 9.48
C SER A 17 3.43 -1.71 9.01
N GLY A 18 2.67 -1.16 9.97
CA GLY A 18 1.54 -0.27 9.74
C GLY A 18 0.45 -0.85 8.84
N ILE A 19 -0.04 -0.06 7.89
CA ILE A 19 -1.15 -0.45 7.01
C ILE A 19 -0.83 -1.73 6.22
N GLY A 20 0.40 -1.88 5.71
CA GLY A 20 0.81 -3.07 4.96
C GLY A 20 0.78 -4.35 5.80
N GLU A 21 1.29 -4.30 7.03
CA GLU A 21 1.24 -5.42 7.98
C GLU A 21 -0.21 -5.80 8.32
N ALA A 22 -1.03 -4.80 8.69
CA ALA A 22 -2.43 -5.02 9.03
C ALA A 22 -3.23 -5.57 7.84
N ALA A 23 -2.99 -5.05 6.62
CA ALA A 23 -3.63 -5.56 5.40
C ALA A 23 -3.25 -7.02 5.12
N ALA A 24 -1.97 -7.37 5.28
CA ALA A 24 -1.51 -8.74 5.09
C ALA A 24 -2.19 -9.72 6.07
N LEU A 25 -2.33 -9.33 7.34
CA LEU A 25 -3.05 -10.13 8.34
C LEU A 25 -4.52 -10.29 7.98
N ALA A 26 -5.22 -9.20 7.68
CA ALA A 26 -6.63 -9.23 7.35
C ALA A 26 -6.93 -10.09 6.09
N LEU A 27 -6.09 -9.99 5.05
CA LEU A 27 -6.22 -10.80 3.84
C LEU A 27 -5.95 -12.30 4.12
N ALA A 28 -4.95 -12.60 4.97
CA ALA A 28 -4.66 -13.98 5.36
C ALA A 28 -5.79 -14.58 6.21
N GLU A 29 -6.33 -13.85 7.18
CA GLU A 29 -7.49 -14.26 7.98
C GLU A 29 -8.74 -14.49 7.12
N ALA A 30 -8.89 -13.72 6.03
CA ALA A 30 -9.95 -13.91 5.05
C ALA A 30 -9.71 -15.12 4.11
N GLY A 31 -8.59 -15.83 4.25
CA GLY A 31 -8.28 -17.08 3.54
C GLY A 31 -7.37 -16.92 2.32
N ALA A 32 -6.81 -15.74 2.05
CA ALA A 32 -5.82 -15.56 0.99
C ALA A 32 -4.45 -16.13 1.39
N ALA A 33 -3.70 -16.65 0.42
CA ALA A 33 -2.26 -16.83 0.59
C ALA A 33 -1.57 -15.47 0.34
N VAL A 34 -0.60 -15.07 1.18
CA VAL A 34 -0.05 -13.72 1.14
C VAL A 34 1.47 -13.74 0.92
N ALA A 35 1.91 -13.02 -0.10
CA ALA A 35 3.30 -12.65 -0.29
C ALA A 35 3.56 -11.29 0.36
N LEU A 36 4.60 -11.21 1.18
CA LEU A 36 4.95 -10.07 2.01
C LEU A 36 6.24 -9.44 1.47
N SER A 37 6.18 -8.23 0.93
CA SER A 37 7.37 -7.56 0.40
C SER A 37 7.70 -6.29 1.17
N ALA A 38 8.95 -6.19 1.61
CA ALA A 38 9.56 -5.00 2.22
C ALA A 38 11.07 -5.22 2.39
N ARG A 39 11.82 -4.16 2.76
CA ARG A 39 13.28 -4.23 2.99
C ARG A 39 13.68 -4.99 4.26
N ARG A 40 12.83 -4.99 5.30
CA ARG A 40 13.13 -5.53 6.63
C ARG A 40 12.79 -7.03 6.69
N ALA A 41 13.71 -7.89 6.21
CA ALA A 41 13.51 -9.34 6.11
C ALA A 41 13.06 -9.98 7.43
N GLU A 42 13.71 -9.66 8.54
CA GLU A 42 13.36 -10.22 9.86
C GLU A 42 11.91 -9.94 10.28
N ARG A 43 11.39 -8.73 9.96
CA ARG A 43 9.99 -8.41 10.25
C ARG A 43 9.03 -9.20 9.36
N LEU A 44 9.41 -9.42 8.10
CA LEU A 44 8.60 -10.24 7.19
C LEU A 44 8.53 -11.69 7.68
N GLU A 45 9.66 -12.27 8.09
CA GLU A 45 9.70 -13.64 8.63
C GLU A 45 8.86 -13.76 9.92
N GLY A 46 8.94 -12.77 10.80
CA GLY A 46 8.06 -12.69 11.98
C GLY A 46 6.57 -12.66 11.61
N LEU A 47 6.21 -11.92 10.56
CA LEU A 47 4.83 -11.85 10.09
C LEU A 47 4.39 -13.15 9.41
N VAL A 48 5.27 -13.82 8.65
CA VAL A 48 5.03 -15.17 8.11
C VAL A 48 4.71 -16.15 9.24
N ALA A 49 5.52 -16.13 10.31
CA ALA A 49 5.30 -17.01 11.46
C ALA A 49 3.96 -16.76 12.16
N ARG A 50 3.56 -15.49 12.32
CA ARG A 50 2.25 -15.09 12.89
C ARG A 50 1.09 -15.58 12.03
N ILE A 51 1.16 -15.40 10.72
CA ILE A 51 0.13 -15.87 9.78
C ILE A 51 0.04 -17.39 9.79
N ALA A 52 1.18 -18.09 9.81
CA ALA A 52 1.22 -19.56 9.88
C ALA A 52 0.63 -20.10 11.20
N ALA A 53 0.93 -19.45 12.34
CA ALA A 53 0.36 -19.81 13.64
C ALA A 53 -1.17 -19.67 13.69
N ALA A 54 -1.74 -18.73 12.89
CA ALA A 54 -3.18 -18.56 12.70
C ALA A 54 -3.78 -19.52 11.65
N GLY A 55 -2.98 -20.43 11.08
CA GLY A 55 -3.42 -21.40 10.06
C GLY A 55 -3.46 -20.83 8.63
N GLY A 56 -2.95 -19.62 8.41
CA GLY A 56 -2.81 -18.99 7.09
C GLY A 56 -1.54 -19.43 6.36
N ARG A 57 -1.41 -18.99 5.11
CA ARG A 57 -0.22 -19.23 4.27
C ARG A 57 0.42 -17.92 3.88
N ALA A 58 1.69 -17.73 4.18
CA ALA A 58 2.45 -16.55 3.76
C ALA A 58 3.87 -16.90 3.32
N VAL A 59 4.48 -16.00 2.54
CA VAL A 59 5.88 -16.07 2.13
C VAL A 59 6.51 -14.69 2.23
N ALA A 60 7.75 -14.61 2.72
CA ALA A 60 8.53 -13.37 2.73
C ALA A 60 9.29 -13.21 1.41
N ILE A 61 9.26 -12.00 0.85
CA ILE A 61 9.99 -11.58 -0.35
C ILE A 61 10.67 -10.24 -0.04
N PRO A 62 11.86 -10.26 0.57
CA PRO A 62 12.61 -9.04 0.84
C PRO A 62 12.98 -8.30 -0.44
N GLY A 63 12.80 -6.97 -0.46
CA GLY A 63 13.14 -6.14 -1.62
C GLY A 63 12.82 -4.67 -1.38
N ASP A 64 13.39 -3.80 -2.20
CA ASP A 64 13.13 -2.35 -2.20
C ASP A 64 12.27 -1.97 -3.42
N VAL A 65 11.06 -1.49 -3.18
CA VAL A 65 10.13 -1.11 -4.27
C VAL A 65 10.67 0.02 -5.15
N SER A 66 11.64 0.82 -4.69
CA SER A 66 12.30 1.84 -5.51
C SER A 66 13.24 1.25 -6.58
N SER A 67 13.59 -0.04 -6.47
CA SER A 67 14.28 -0.83 -7.49
C SER A 67 13.24 -1.49 -8.42
N GLU A 68 13.26 -1.17 -9.72
CA GLU A 68 12.39 -1.83 -10.70
C GLU A 68 12.62 -3.35 -10.73
N ALA A 69 13.86 -3.79 -10.55
CA ALA A 69 14.22 -5.21 -10.51
C ALA A 69 13.59 -5.91 -9.29
N ASP A 70 13.71 -5.33 -8.09
CA ASP A 70 13.14 -5.92 -6.87
C ASP A 70 11.61 -5.91 -6.91
N ALA A 71 11.01 -4.82 -7.40
CA ALA A 71 9.56 -4.72 -7.56
C ALA A 71 9.00 -5.75 -8.54
N THR A 72 9.72 -6.00 -9.63
CA THR A 72 9.37 -7.05 -10.61
C THR A 72 9.54 -8.43 -9.99
N ALA A 73 10.68 -8.68 -9.33
CA ALA A 73 10.95 -9.93 -8.65
C ALA A 73 9.89 -10.26 -7.57
N ALA A 74 9.38 -9.25 -6.85
CA ALA A 74 8.32 -9.45 -5.86
C ALA A 74 7.05 -10.05 -6.48
N VAL A 75 6.67 -9.65 -7.68
CA VAL A 75 5.53 -10.22 -8.41
C VAL A 75 5.85 -11.62 -8.94
N GLU A 76 7.02 -11.79 -9.56
CA GLU A 76 7.46 -13.07 -10.14
C GLU A 76 7.59 -14.15 -9.06
N GLU A 77 8.23 -13.84 -7.93
CA GLU A 77 8.36 -14.76 -6.81
C GLU A 77 7.00 -15.08 -6.14
N THR A 78 6.09 -14.10 -6.09
CA THR A 78 4.71 -14.36 -5.64
C THR A 78 4.07 -15.46 -6.49
N ILE A 79 4.16 -15.33 -7.81
CA ILE A 79 3.59 -16.30 -8.75
C ILE A 79 4.34 -17.65 -8.65
N ALA A 80 5.67 -17.64 -8.60
CA ALA A 80 6.46 -18.86 -8.50
C ALA A 80 6.18 -19.66 -7.23
N ARG A 81 6.00 -18.97 -6.07
CA ARG A 81 5.83 -19.62 -4.76
C ARG A 81 4.38 -19.90 -4.38
N LEU A 82 3.45 -19.08 -4.88
CA LEU A 82 2.03 -19.17 -4.52
C LEU A 82 1.10 -19.53 -5.71
N GLY A 83 1.64 -19.56 -6.94
CA GLY A 83 0.97 -20.07 -8.14
C GLY A 83 0.24 -19.03 -8.98
N ARG A 84 -0.10 -17.85 -8.41
CA ARG A 84 -0.85 -16.77 -9.09
C ARG A 84 -0.69 -15.45 -8.36
N ILE A 85 -1.28 -14.37 -8.90
CA ILE A 85 -1.49 -13.11 -8.21
C ILE A 85 -2.90 -12.59 -8.48
N ASP A 86 -3.73 -12.52 -7.46
CA ASP A 86 -5.12 -12.01 -7.56
C ASP A 86 -5.24 -10.59 -7.04
N ILE A 87 -4.50 -10.26 -5.99
CA ILE A 87 -4.59 -8.98 -5.29
C ILE A 87 -3.18 -8.40 -5.15
N LEU A 88 -3.00 -7.16 -5.58
CA LEU A 88 -1.80 -6.37 -5.32
C LEU A 88 -2.17 -5.20 -4.43
N VAL A 89 -1.59 -5.14 -3.22
CA VAL A 89 -1.72 -3.98 -2.32
C VAL A 89 -0.41 -3.22 -2.30
N ASN A 90 -0.39 -2.04 -2.90
CA ASN A 90 0.76 -1.13 -2.88
C ASN A 90 0.66 -0.22 -1.66
N SER A 91 1.27 -0.67 -0.55
CA SER A 91 1.29 0.05 0.73
C SER A 91 2.67 0.55 1.13
N ALA A 92 3.71 0.25 0.35
CA ALA A 92 5.03 0.82 0.58
C ALA A 92 5.00 2.35 0.38
N GLY A 93 5.53 3.08 1.37
CA GLY A 93 5.58 4.53 1.28
C GLY A 93 6.37 5.15 2.41
N VAL A 94 6.85 6.35 2.16
CA VAL A 94 7.56 7.19 3.12
C VAL A 94 7.00 8.60 3.07
N ILE A 95 7.12 9.32 4.19
CA ILE A 95 6.83 10.75 4.26
C ILE A 95 8.12 11.51 4.50
N GLN A 96 8.23 12.68 3.89
CA GLN A 96 9.29 13.64 4.18
C GLN A 96 8.68 15.02 4.36
N ALA A 97 9.17 15.74 5.34
CA ALA A 97 8.77 17.12 5.63
C ALA A 97 9.82 18.08 5.12
N GLY A 98 9.39 19.16 4.49
CA GLY A 98 10.20 20.24 3.94
C GLY A 98 9.59 20.81 2.66
N GLY A 99 9.85 22.08 2.40
CA GLY A 99 9.42 22.80 1.20
C GLY A 99 10.43 22.64 0.05
N VAL A 100 10.09 23.27 -1.09
CA VAL A 100 10.93 23.25 -2.30
C VAL A 100 12.29 23.90 -2.06
N GLU A 101 12.34 24.97 -1.28
CA GLU A 101 13.56 25.72 -1.01
C GLU A 101 14.51 24.98 -0.06
N SER A 102 13.95 24.30 0.96
CA SER A 102 14.73 23.83 2.11
C SER A 102 15.12 22.35 2.04
N LEU A 103 14.33 21.53 1.34
CA LEU A 103 14.56 20.08 1.33
C LEU A 103 15.52 19.67 0.19
N PRO A 104 16.60 18.89 0.49
CA PRO A 104 17.52 18.37 -0.51
C PRO A 104 16.82 17.57 -1.62
N LEU A 105 17.34 17.66 -2.87
CA LEU A 105 16.75 17.00 -4.03
C LEU A 105 16.78 15.47 -3.97
N ASP A 106 17.74 14.88 -3.27
CA ASP A 106 17.82 13.44 -3.05
C ASP A 106 16.67 12.93 -2.17
N GLU A 107 16.24 13.72 -1.17
CA GLU A 107 15.06 13.41 -0.37
C GLU A 107 13.76 13.52 -1.21
N TRP A 108 13.69 14.50 -2.13
CA TRP A 108 12.59 14.56 -3.10
C TRP A 108 12.54 13.32 -3.98
N ARG A 109 13.68 12.94 -4.56
CA ARG A 109 13.80 11.74 -5.41
C ARG A 109 13.39 10.50 -4.64
N ARG A 110 13.93 10.31 -3.43
CA ARG A 110 13.61 9.16 -2.58
C ARG A 110 12.10 8.99 -2.35
N VAL A 111 11.39 10.09 -2.08
CA VAL A 111 9.92 10.03 -1.88
C VAL A 111 9.20 9.68 -3.18
N ILE A 112 9.58 10.27 -4.30
CA ILE A 112 8.98 9.97 -5.61
C ILE A 112 9.28 8.51 -6.02
N ASP A 113 10.51 8.08 -5.89
CA ASP A 113 10.95 6.73 -6.28
C ASP A 113 10.20 5.65 -5.49
N ILE A 114 10.04 5.84 -4.17
CA ILE A 114 9.33 4.86 -3.34
C ILE A 114 7.81 4.92 -3.55
N ASN A 115 7.21 6.12 -3.40
CA ASN A 115 5.75 6.26 -3.31
C ASN A 115 5.05 6.17 -4.67
N LEU A 116 5.70 6.61 -5.74
CA LEU A 116 5.11 6.70 -7.07
C LEU A 116 5.71 5.66 -8.02
N LEU A 117 7.03 5.72 -8.26
CA LEU A 117 7.67 4.81 -9.20
C LEU A 117 7.64 3.36 -8.71
N GLY A 118 7.84 3.11 -7.40
CA GLY A 118 7.71 1.78 -6.82
C GLY A 118 6.32 1.17 -7.02
N THR A 119 5.26 1.98 -6.88
CA THR A 119 3.90 1.54 -7.21
C THR A 119 3.73 1.28 -8.71
N LEU A 120 4.30 2.13 -9.57
CA LEU A 120 4.28 1.92 -11.02
C LEU A 120 4.95 0.60 -11.42
N TYR A 121 6.13 0.29 -10.85
CA TYR A 121 6.88 -0.93 -11.16
C TYR A 121 6.11 -2.19 -10.79
N THR A 122 5.57 -2.26 -9.60
CA THR A 122 4.75 -3.41 -9.15
C THR A 122 3.49 -3.56 -9.98
N CYS A 123 2.78 -2.46 -10.29
CA CYS A 123 1.61 -2.49 -11.18
C CYS A 123 1.99 -3.03 -12.56
N LYS A 124 3.06 -2.49 -13.18
CA LYS A 124 3.54 -2.92 -14.50
C LYS A 124 3.85 -4.42 -14.54
N ALA A 125 4.50 -4.94 -13.50
CA ALA A 125 4.82 -6.36 -13.40
C ALA A 125 3.56 -7.24 -13.23
N ALA A 126 2.54 -6.78 -12.47
CA ALA A 126 1.35 -7.56 -12.17
C ALA A 126 0.32 -7.60 -13.30
N ILE A 127 0.25 -6.56 -14.15
CA ILE A 127 -0.79 -6.42 -15.20
C ILE A 127 -0.78 -7.59 -16.18
N GLY A 128 0.39 -8.00 -16.68
CA GLY A 128 0.50 -9.11 -17.63
C GLY A 128 -0.10 -10.42 -17.09
N PRO A 129 0.36 -10.90 -15.94
CA PRO A 129 -0.21 -12.07 -15.27
C PRO A 129 -1.72 -11.94 -14.98
N MET A 130 -2.19 -10.79 -14.48
CA MET A 130 -3.61 -10.56 -14.20
C MET A 130 -4.46 -10.55 -15.48
N LYS A 131 -3.96 -9.96 -16.58
CA LYS A 131 -4.63 -10.02 -17.89
C LYS A 131 -4.74 -11.47 -18.40
N ALA A 132 -3.70 -12.27 -18.24
CA ALA A 132 -3.73 -13.68 -18.61
C ALA A 132 -4.73 -14.50 -17.79
N GLN A 133 -4.97 -14.11 -16.54
CA GLN A 133 -6.00 -14.70 -15.65
C GLN A 133 -7.42 -14.19 -15.95
N GLY A 134 -7.58 -13.07 -16.68
CA GLY A 134 -8.85 -12.38 -16.88
C GLY A 134 -9.43 -11.75 -15.61
N SER A 135 -8.63 -11.57 -14.58
CA SER A 135 -9.06 -10.98 -13.29
C SER A 135 -7.86 -10.52 -12.46
N GLY A 136 -8.09 -9.49 -11.65
CA GLY A 136 -7.11 -8.99 -10.69
C GLY A 136 -7.65 -7.78 -9.93
N ASP A 137 -7.03 -7.50 -8.78
CA ASP A 137 -7.31 -6.34 -7.95
C ASP A 137 -6.01 -5.61 -7.64
N ILE A 138 -5.91 -4.35 -8.01
CA ILE A 138 -4.81 -3.46 -7.66
C ILE A 138 -5.34 -2.40 -6.71
N ILE A 139 -4.80 -2.35 -5.49
CA ILE A 139 -5.22 -1.42 -4.44
C ILE A 139 -4.01 -0.57 -4.04
N ASN A 140 -4.03 0.70 -4.41
CA ASN A 140 -2.95 1.64 -4.14
C ASN A 140 -3.27 2.48 -2.89
N ILE A 141 -2.35 2.53 -1.93
CA ILE A 141 -2.52 3.31 -0.71
C ILE A 141 -1.93 4.71 -0.92
N SER A 142 -2.83 5.68 -1.08
CA SER A 142 -2.50 7.10 -1.18
C SER A 142 -2.57 7.78 0.20
N SER A 143 -3.20 8.94 0.27
CA SER A 143 -3.39 9.76 1.47
C SER A 143 -4.38 10.88 1.15
N THR A 144 -4.96 11.52 2.19
CA THR A 144 -5.58 12.84 2.06
C THR A 144 -4.64 13.88 1.44
N ALA A 145 -3.31 13.69 1.57
CA ALA A 145 -2.29 14.52 0.91
C ALA A 145 -2.26 14.37 -0.62
N GLY A 146 -2.94 13.38 -1.19
CA GLY A 146 -3.16 13.25 -2.63
C GLY A 146 -4.35 14.06 -3.17
N ARG A 147 -5.10 14.72 -2.27
CA ARG A 147 -6.22 15.62 -2.59
C ARG A 147 -5.95 17.06 -2.19
N ARG A 148 -5.23 17.27 -1.11
CA ARG A 148 -4.89 18.58 -0.58
C ARG A 148 -3.41 18.64 -0.24
N ALA A 149 -2.68 19.49 -0.94
CA ALA A 149 -1.26 19.70 -0.67
C ALA A 149 -1.06 20.57 0.58
N ALA A 150 -0.04 20.25 1.36
CA ALA A 150 0.49 21.12 2.41
C ALA A 150 1.95 21.46 2.10
N GLY A 151 2.31 22.75 2.17
CA GLY A 151 3.64 23.22 1.76
C GLY A 151 4.80 22.55 2.49
N ILE A 152 4.60 22.16 3.74
CA ILE A 152 5.61 21.43 4.54
C ILE A 152 5.77 19.96 4.14
N PHE A 153 4.91 19.43 3.26
CA PHE A 153 4.96 18.05 2.77
C PHE A 153 5.05 18.02 1.24
N GLY A 154 5.87 18.91 0.66
CA GLY A 154 6.00 19.08 -0.79
C GLY A 154 6.18 17.78 -1.55
N PRO A 155 7.28 17.00 -1.35
CA PRO A 155 7.49 15.76 -2.09
C PRO A 155 6.44 14.69 -1.80
N TYR A 156 5.96 14.60 -0.56
CA TYR A 156 4.94 13.64 -0.19
C TYR A 156 3.61 13.94 -0.92
N SER A 157 3.13 15.19 -0.83
CA SER A 157 1.92 15.58 -1.55
C SER A 157 2.06 15.37 -3.06
N THR A 158 3.19 15.78 -3.64
CA THR A 158 3.47 15.55 -5.07
C THR A 158 3.38 14.08 -5.44
N SER A 159 3.99 13.18 -4.64
CA SER A 159 3.93 11.74 -4.89
C SER A 159 2.51 11.19 -4.81
N LYS A 160 1.71 11.66 -3.84
CA LYS A 160 0.33 11.18 -3.63
C LYS A 160 -0.66 11.72 -4.67
N PHE A 161 -0.49 12.96 -5.14
CA PHE A 161 -1.21 13.48 -6.31
C PHE A 161 -0.85 12.72 -7.58
N GLY A 162 0.45 12.44 -7.81
CA GLY A 162 0.90 11.60 -8.92
C GLY A 162 0.31 10.20 -8.87
N LEU A 163 0.24 9.61 -7.67
CA LEU A 163 -0.35 8.28 -7.47
C LEU A 163 -1.86 8.27 -7.77
N THR A 164 -2.58 9.36 -7.48
CA THR A 164 -3.99 9.49 -7.85
C THR A 164 -4.16 9.48 -9.37
N GLY A 165 -3.34 10.25 -10.10
CA GLY A 165 -3.36 10.26 -11.56
C GLY A 165 -2.95 8.92 -12.17
N LEU A 166 -1.89 8.29 -11.66
CA LEU A 166 -1.46 6.95 -12.08
C LEU A 166 -2.57 5.92 -11.89
N THR A 167 -3.23 5.92 -10.74
CA THR A 167 -4.27 4.93 -10.40
C THR A 167 -5.48 5.07 -11.31
N GLU A 168 -5.94 6.29 -11.57
CA GLU A 168 -7.10 6.53 -12.45
C GLU A 168 -6.76 6.19 -13.92
N GLY A 169 -5.57 6.57 -14.41
CA GLY A 169 -5.11 6.19 -15.75
C GLY A 169 -5.05 4.67 -15.91
N LEU A 170 -4.48 3.98 -14.95
CA LEU A 170 -4.40 2.52 -14.94
C LEU A 170 -5.78 1.85 -14.92
N ARG A 171 -6.70 2.38 -14.10
CA ARG A 171 -8.08 1.86 -14.05
C ARG A 171 -8.75 1.88 -15.43
N GLN A 172 -8.56 2.94 -16.19
CA GLN A 172 -9.11 3.08 -17.54
C GLN A 172 -8.43 2.11 -18.53
N GLU A 173 -7.10 1.92 -18.38
CA GLU A 173 -6.31 1.04 -19.26
C GLU A 173 -6.68 -0.43 -19.12
N VAL A 174 -6.89 -0.91 -17.88
CA VAL A 174 -6.99 -2.36 -17.61
C VAL A 174 -8.40 -2.84 -17.25
N GLY A 175 -9.35 -1.95 -17.05
CA GLY A 175 -10.72 -2.31 -16.64
C GLY A 175 -11.41 -3.28 -17.61
N GLY A 176 -11.21 -3.09 -18.93
CA GLY A 176 -11.74 -3.99 -19.96
C GLY A 176 -11.16 -5.40 -19.92
N ALA A 177 -10.04 -5.62 -19.23
CA ALA A 177 -9.42 -6.93 -19.03
C ALA A 177 -9.87 -7.63 -17.72
N GLY A 178 -10.89 -7.09 -17.03
CA GLY A 178 -11.39 -7.64 -15.77
C GLY A 178 -10.52 -7.34 -14.56
N ILE A 179 -9.63 -6.35 -14.65
CA ILE A 179 -8.76 -5.91 -13.56
C ILE A 179 -9.39 -4.68 -12.91
N ARG A 180 -9.65 -4.76 -11.60
CA ARG A 180 -10.14 -3.64 -10.79
C ARG A 180 -8.95 -2.85 -10.25
N VAL A 181 -9.06 -1.53 -10.27
CA VAL A 181 -8.02 -0.65 -9.72
C VAL A 181 -8.66 0.34 -8.76
N SER A 182 -8.16 0.39 -7.55
CA SER A 182 -8.70 1.19 -6.45
C SER A 182 -7.60 2.03 -5.82
N ILE A 183 -7.97 3.23 -5.37
CA ILE A 183 -7.13 4.04 -4.50
C ILE A 183 -7.80 4.19 -3.14
N VAL A 184 -7.06 3.91 -2.07
CA VAL A 184 -7.48 4.18 -0.69
C VAL A 184 -6.68 5.40 -0.21
N GLU A 185 -7.36 6.36 0.38
CA GLU A 185 -6.80 7.67 0.76
C GLU A 185 -6.98 7.92 2.26
N PRO A 186 -6.10 7.35 3.10
CA PRO A 186 -6.20 7.52 4.55
C PRO A 186 -5.87 8.95 5.00
N GLY A 187 -6.59 9.43 6.01
CA GLY A 187 -6.14 10.50 6.89
C GLY A 187 -5.14 10.02 7.93
N ALA A 188 -5.03 10.76 9.05
CA ALA A 188 -4.09 10.43 10.12
C ALA A 188 -4.32 9.00 10.64
N THR A 189 -3.29 8.16 10.49
CA THR A 189 -3.30 6.74 10.89
C THR A 189 -2.05 6.47 11.73
N ALA A 190 -2.20 5.77 12.84
CA ALA A 190 -1.13 5.46 13.79
C ALA A 190 -0.14 4.44 13.19
N THR A 191 0.88 4.93 12.49
CA THR A 191 1.90 4.12 11.80
C THR A 191 3.31 4.64 12.06
N GLU A 192 4.32 3.85 11.67
CA GLU A 192 5.75 4.24 11.72
C GLU A 192 6.15 5.23 10.59
N VAL A 193 5.22 5.74 9.77
CA VAL A 193 5.54 6.53 8.58
C VAL A 193 6.36 7.79 8.87
N ALA A 194 6.15 8.39 10.05
CA ALA A 194 6.92 9.55 10.51
C ALA A 194 8.41 9.26 10.69
N GLY A 195 8.80 8.01 10.90
CA GLY A 195 10.19 7.59 11.08
C GLY A 195 11.10 7.90 9.87
N GLY A 196 10.52 8.13 8.70
CA GLY A 196 11.24 8.52 7.49
C GLY A 196 11.61 10.02 7.39
N ILE A 197 11.08 10.87 8.29
CA ILE A 197 11.35 12.32 8.28
C ILE A 197 12.74 12.59 8.82
N SER A 198 13.59 13.28 8.04
CA SER A 198 14.98 13.57 8.39
C SER A 198 15.08 14.60 9.53
N ASP A 199 14.25 15.65 9.52
CA ASP A 199 14.20 16.66 10.58
C ASP A 199 13.63 16.07 11.88
N PRO A 200 14.39 16.09 13.01
CA PRO A 200 13.94 15.50 14.28
C PRO A 200 12.70 16.19 14.88
N THR A 201 12.59 17.51 14.70
CA THR A 201 11.47 18.29 15.24
C THR A 201 10.18 17.96 14.49
N MET A 202 10.26 17.95 13.18
CA MET A 202 9.12 17.59 12.31
C MET A 202 8.72 16.14 12.50
N ARG A 203 9.69 15.23 12.66
CA ARG A 203 9.44 13.82 12.98
C ARG A 203 8.68 13.65 14.30
N ALA A 204 9.13 14.33 15.36
CA ALA A 204 8.46 14.30 16.65
C ALA A 204 7.02 14.85 16.57
N ALA A 205 6.83 15.99 15.91
CA ALA A 205 5.51 16.60 15.72
C ALA A 205 4.56 15.66 14.93
N MET A 206 5.04 15.03 13.85
CA MET A 206 4.25 14.09 13.07
C MET A 206 3.94 12.82 13.88
N SER A 207 4.91 12.29 14.64
CA SER A 207 4.68 11.12 15.49
C SER A 207 3.61 11.41 16.55
N GLN A 208 3.63 12.59 17.16
CA GLN A 208 2.57 13.02 18.09
C GLN A 208 1.21 13.19 17.39
N HIS A 209 1.21 13.71 16.17
CA HIS A 209 -0.04 13.89 15.41
C HIS A 209 -0.72 12.56 15.09
N VAL A 210 0.04 11.55 14.67
CA VAL A 210 -0.51 10.20 14.34
C VAL A 210 -0.76 9.34 15.59
N ALA A 211 -0.16 9.66 16.73
CA ALA A 211 -0.41 9.00 18.01
C ALA A 211 -1.55 9.64 18.82
N LYS A 212 -2.14 10.74 18.32
CA LYS A 212 -3.19 11.47 19.03
C LYS A 212 -4.45 10.59 19.21
N ASP A 213 -5.09 10.74 20.34
CA ASP A 213 -6.39 10.10 20.60
C ASP A 213 -7.37 10.40 19.46
N GLY A 214 -8.00 9.33 18.94
CA GLY A 214 -8.93 9.41 17.82
C GLY A 214 -8.28 9.31 16.43
N ALA A 215 -6.94 9.14 16.31
CA ALA A 215 -6.33 8.73 15.04
C ALA A 215 -6.78 7.31 14.68
N MET A 216 -6.90 7.04 13.38
CA MET A 216 -7.19 5.69 12.89
C MET A 216 -6.05 4.73 13.21
N GLN A 217 -6.40 3.46 13.37
CA GLN A 217 -5.43 2.37 13.47
C GLN A 217 -5.18 1.75 12.09
N PRO A 218 -4.03 1.10 11.86
CA PRO A 218 -3.76 0.39 10.60
C PRO A 218 -4.87 -0.61 10.21
N GLU A 219 -5.50 -1.23 11.18
CA GLU A 219 -6.58 -2.20 11.04
C GLU A 219 -7.85 -1.59 10.43
N ASP A 220 -8.11 -0.28 10.66
CA ASP A 220 -9.23 0.43 10.06
C ASP A 220 -9.06 0.50 8.53
N ILE A 221 -7.82 0.74 8.08
CA ILE A 221 -7.49 0.78 6.67
C ILE A 221 -7.45 -0.64 6.07
N ALA A 222 -6.94 -1.62 6.83
CA ALA A 222 -6.95 -3.01 6.42
C ALA A 222 -8.38 -3.53 6.20
N SER A 223 -9.34 -3.11 7.03
CA SER A 223 -10.76 -3.44 6.87
C SER A 223 -11.32 -2.89 5.56
N ALA A 224 -10.94 -1.67 5.18
CA ALA A 224 -11.34 -1.08 3.90
C ALA A 224 -10.72 -1.81 2.69
N ILE A 225 -9.44 -2.20 2.79
CA ILE A 225 -8.76 -3.01 1.77
C ILE A 225 -9.47 -4.36 1.59
N LEU A 226 -9.79 -5.03 2.69
CA LEU A 226 -10.53 -6.30 2.67
C LEU A 226 -11.92 -6.12 2.05
N PHE A 227 -12.65 -5.05 2.42
CA PHE A 227 -13.95 -4.73 1.81
C PHE A 227 -13.84 -4.61 0.29
N ILE A 228 -12.87 -3.89 -0.23
CA ILE A 228 -12.64 -3.72 -1.68
C ILE A 228 -12.36 -5.08 -2.33
N ALA A 229 -11.42 -5.86 -1.77
CA ALA A 229 -11.01 -7.14 -2.32
C ALA A 229 -12.15 -8.18 -2.33
N ALA A 230 -13.08 -8.11 -1.37
CA ALA A 230 -14.21 -9.04 -1.22
C ALA A 230 -15.41 -8.71 -2.12
N LEU A 231 -15.41 -7.58 -2.81
CA LEU A 231 -16.54 -7.20 -3.69
C LEU A 231 -16.68 -8.12 -4.91
N PRO A 232 -17.89 -8.28 -5.44
CA PRO A 232 -18.11 -9.03 -6.68
C PRO A 232 -17.29 -8.46 -7.84
N PRO A 233 -16.78 -9.29 -8.78
CA PRO A 233 -15.89 -8.84 -9.88
C PRO A 233 -16.44 -7.70 -10.73
N ARG A 234 -17.74 -7.54 -10.81
CA ARG A 234 -18.43 -6.47 -11.57
C ARG A 234 -18.41 -5.10 -10.87
N VAL A 235 -17.93 -5.03 -9.62
CA VAL A 235 -17.94 -3.81 -8.81
C VAL A 235 -16.50 -3.33 -8.57
N ASN A 236 -16.18 -2.12 -8.97
CA ASN A 236 -14.92 -1.46 -8.68
C ASN A 236 -15.16 -0.23 -7.78
N VAL A 237 -14.60 -0.22 -6.59
CA VAL A 237 -14.49 0.99 -5.77
C VAL A 237 -13.29 1.78 -6.26
N SER A 238 -13.53 2.80 -7.08
CA SER A 238 -12.43 3.55 -7.71
C SER A 238 -11.62 4.35 -6.69
N GLN A 239 -12.31 4.99 -5.73
CA GLN A 239 -11.67 5.82 -4.70
C GLN A 239 -12.36 5.63 -3.36
N MET A 240 -11.58 5.53 -2.27
CA MET A 240 -12.08 5.45 -0.91
C MET A 240 -11.29 6.38 0.01
N LEU A 241 -11.89 7.49 0.37
CA LEU A 241 -11.37 8.43 1.34
C LEU A 241 -11.81 8.05 2.75
N ILE A 242 -10.86 7.84 3.66
CA ILE A 242 -11.11 7.42 5.04
C ILE A 242 -10.40 8.38 5.98
N ARG A 243 -11.13 8.98 6.91
CA ARG A 243 -10.61 9.98 7.82
C ARG A 243 -10.99 9.65 9.26
N PRO A 244 -10.13 10.01 10.24
CA PRO A 244 -10.56 9.99 11.63
C PRO A 244 -11.81 10.83 11.82
N THR A 245 -12.75 10.37 12.63
CA THR A 245 -13.98 11.13 12.93
C THR A 245 -13.69 12.53 13.50
N ILE A 246 -12.56 12.69 14.18
CA ILE A 246 -12.10 13.96 14.73
C ILE A 246 -11.50 14.92 13.68
N ASP A 247 -11.22 14.44 12.47
CA ASP A 247 -10.69 15.29 11.39
C ASP A 247 -11.81 16.04 10.69
N THR A 248 -11.99 17.30 11.08
CA THR A 248 -12.99 18.22 10.55
C THR A 248 -12.44 19.18 9.49
N ALA A 249 -11.18 18.98 9.06
CA ALA A 249 -10.56 19.85 8.05
C ALA A 249 -11.31 19.77 6.72
N ALA A 250 -11.47 20.91 6.03
CA ALA A 250 -12.00 20.94 4.67
C ALA A 250 -11.01 20.25 3.70
N MET A 251 -11.57 19.63 2.63
CA MET A 251 -10.79 19.00 1.56
C MET A 251 -10.60 19.99 0.41
#